data_a868879f6bf392fc8e23e142e9c995a9
#
_entry.id   a868879f6bf392fc8e23e142e9c995a9
#
_cell.length_a   1.000
_cell.length_b   1.000
_cell.length_c   1.000
_cell.angle_alpha   90.00
_cell.angle_beta   90.00
_cell.angle_gamma   90.00
#
_symmetry.space_group_name_H-M   'P 1'
#
loop_
_entity.id
_entity.type
_entity.pdbx_description
1 polymer ?
#
loop_
_entity_poly.entity_id
_entity_poly.type
_entity_poly.pdbx_seq_one_letter_code
_entity_poly.pdbx_strand_id
1 'polypeptide(L)'
;FRLKKKIVFDSLAIGMAPFLMNLAACFIVILINKGLKQYGGDLAIGAFGIVNRLVFLFVMIVMGLNQGMQPIAGYNYGAKQYPRVTKVLKITIYVATLITTIGFLMGMLIPDLAVSIFTTDEELVRISVKGLRIVVMFFPIVGFQMVTSNFFQSIGD
;
A
#
# COMPACT_ATOMS: atom_id res chain seq x y z
N PHE A 1 -7.10 2.94 -38.45
CA PHE A 1 -6.46 3.44 -37.20
C PHE A 1 -4.99 3.71 -37.53
N ARG A 2 -4.57 5.00 -37.58
CA ARG A 2 -3.14 5.35 -37.68
C ARG A 2 -2.61 5.67 -36.30
N LEU A 3 -1.86 4.74 -35.70
CA LEU A 3 -1.15 4.95 -34.44
C LEU A 3 -0.07 6.04 -34.64
N LYS A 4 -0.20 7.16 -33.96
CA LYS A 4 0.84 8.20 -33.93
C LYS A 4 1.96 7.74 -32.99
N LYS A 5 3.14 7.45 -33.55
CA LYS A 5 4.30 6.94 -32.79
C LYS A 5 4.59 7.77 -31.51
N LYS A 6 4.49 9.09 -31.57
CA LYS A 6 4.70 9.98 -30.43
C LYS A 6 3.75 9.67 -29.27
N ILE A 7 2.45 9.50 -29.54
CA ILE A 7 1.46 9.19 -28.50
C ILE A 7 1.74 7.83 -27.85
N VAL A 8 2.16 6.86 -28.65
CA VAL A 8 2.51 5.52 -28.13
C VAL A 8 3.74 5.60 -27.23
N PHE A 9 4.78 6.33 -27.64
CA PHE A 9 5.99 6.50 -26.82
C PHE A 9 5.71 7.26 -25.53
N ASP A 10 4.93 8.33 -25.56
CA ASP A 10 4.56 9.10 -24.38
C ASP A 10 3.73 8.25 -23.40
N SER A 11 2.79 7.45 -23.91
CA SER A 11 2.00 6.52 -23.09
C SER A 11 2.86 5.42 -22.45
N LEU A 12 3.82 4.87 -23.19
CA LEU A 12 4.76 3.87 -22.68
C LEU A 12 5.69 4.47 -21.62
N ALA A 13 6.17 5.69 -21.83
CA ALA A 13 7.03 6.39 -20.85
C ALA A 13 6.31 6.60 -19.52
N ILE A 14 5.04 7.04 -19.55
CA ILE A 14 4.21 7.21 -18.36
C ILE A 14 3.95 5.86 -17.67
N GLY A 15 3.69 4.79 -18.44
CA GLY A 15 3.45 3.45 -17.90
C GLY A 15 4.70 2.74 -17.39
N MET A 16 5.90 3.20 -17.75
CA MET A 16 7.15 2.56 -17.34
C MET A 16 7.42 2.67 -15.84
N ALA A 17 7.10 3.80 -15.22
CA ALA A 17 7.32 4.01 -13.80
C ALA A 17 6.50 3.01 -12.93
N PRO A 18 5.17 2.91 -13.07
CA PRO A 18 4.38 1.92 -12.34
C PRO A 18 4.75 0.47 -12.70
N PHE A 19 5.16 0.20 -13.94
CA PHE A 19 5.64 -1.11 -14.34
C PHE A 19 6.90 -1.52 -13.56
N LEU A 20 7.92 -0.66 -13.52
CA LEU A 20 9.16 -0.92 -12.78
C LEU A 20 8.92 -1.04 -11.27
N MET A 21 8.01 -0.23 -10.71
CA MET A 21 7.62 -0.34 -9.29
C MET A 21 7.01 -1.71 -8.97
N ASN A 22 6.07 -2.19 -9.80
CA ASN A 22 5.47 -3.51 -9.63
C ASN A 22 6.47 -4.65 -9.82
N LEU A 23 7.37 -4.52 -10.78
CA LEU A 23 8.43 -5.50 -11.02
C LEU A 23 9.38 -5.59 -9.83
N ALA A 24 9.79 -4.45 -9.26
CA ALA A 24 10.58 -4.41 -8.05
C ALA A 24 9.84 -5.02 -6.85
N ALA A 25 8.55 -4.74 -6.69
CA ALA A 25 7.72 -5.34 -5.64
C ALA A 25 7.66 -6.88 -5.77
N CYS A 26 7.49 -7.41 -6.98
CA CYS A 26 7.53 -8.86 -7.23
C CYS A 26 8.88 -9.47 -6.82
N PHE A 27 9.99 -8.81 -7.17
CA PHE A 27 11.34 -9.26 -6.79
C PHE A 27 11.50 -9.30 -5.25
N ILE A 28 11.04 -8.27 -4.56
CA ILE A 28 11.10 -8.20 -3.09
C ILE A 28 10.31 -9.36 -2.48
N VAL A 29 9.09 -9.65 -2.97
CA VAL A 29 8.27 -10.75 -2.46
C VAL A 29 8.97 -12.11 -2.68
N ILE A 30 9.60 -12.33 -3.83
CA ILE A 30 10.37 -13.55 -4.12
C ILE A 30 11.54 -13.70 -3.13
N LEU A 31 12.31 -12.63 -2.91
CA LEU A 31 13.44 -12.65 -1.98
C LEU A 31 12.99 -12.92 -0.53
N ILE A 32 11.91 -12.26 -0.10
CA ILE A 32 11.33 -12.48 1.24
C ILE A 32 10.88 -13.94 1.39
N ASN A 33 10.13 -14.48 0.43
CA ASN A 33 9.67 -15.86 0.49
C ASN A 33 10.83 -16.86 0.50
N LYS A 34 11.90 -16.61 -0.27
CA LYS A 34 13.11 -17.44 -0.26
C LYS A 34 13.80 -17.42 1.10
N GLY A 35 13.92 -16.24 1.71
CA GLY A 35 14.50 -16.09 3.06
C GLY A 35 13.63 -16.76 4.12
N LEU A 36 12.31 -16.56 4.07
CA LEU A 36 11.38 -17.19 5.01
C LEU A 36 11.43 -18.72 4.92
N LYS A 37 11.50 -19.28 3.71
CA LYS A 37 11.62 -20.73 3.51
C LYS A 37 12.92 -21.27 4.08
N GLN A 38 14.01 -20.54 3.90
CA GLN A 38 15.34 -20.99 4.36
C GLN A 38 15.48 -20.99 5.89
N TYR A 39 14.90 -19.98 6.57
CA TYR A 39 15.10 -19.78 8.02
C TYR A 39 13.89 -20.16 8.88
N GLY A 40 12.70 -20.23 8.31
CA GLY A 40 11.47 -20.48 9.07
C GLY A 40 10.55 -21.56 8.49
N GLY A 41 10.94 -22.19 7.37
CA GLY A 41 10.18 -23.26 6.74
C GLY A 41 8.82 -22.80 6.17
N ASP A 42 7.94 -23.77 5.94
CA ASP A 42 6.62 -23.53 5.33
C ASP A 42 5.66 -22.76 6.26
N LEU A 43 5.83 -22.93 7.58
CA LEU A 43 5.05 -22.19 8.58
C LEU A 43 5.31 -20.67 8.50
N ALA A 44 6.57 -20.26 8.28
CA ALA A 44 6.90 -18.84 8.15
C ALA A 44 6.30 -18.23 6.87
N ILE A 45 6.23 -18.99 5.78
CA ILE A 45 5.56 -18.55 4.54
C ILE A 45 4.06 -18.41 4.77
N GLY A 46 3.43 -19.37 5.45
CA GLY A 46 2.02 -19.32 5.83
C GLY A 46 1.70 -18.09 6.70
N ALA A 47 2.52 -17.85 7.73
CA ALA A 47 2.41 -16.68 8.61
C ALA A 47 2.54 -15.36 7.84
N PHE A 48 3.50 -15.25 6.94
CA PHE A 48 3.68 -14.08 6.07
C PHE A 48 2.47 -13.86 5.15
N GLY A 49 1.87 -14.94 4.64
CA GLY A 49 0.63 -14.88 3.85
C GLY A 49 -0.54 -14.28 4.64
N ILE A 50 -0.72 -14.67 5.91
CA ILE A 50 -1.76 -14.12 6.79
C ILE A 50 -1.50 -12.64 7.07
N VAL A 51 -0.26 -12.29 7.42
CA VAL A 51 0.13 -10.89 7.67
C VAL A 51 -0.13 -10.02 6.44
N ASN A 52 0.26 -10.49 5.25
CA ASN A 52 0.01 -9.75 4.01
C ASN A 52 -1.48 -9.52 3.73
N ARG A 53 -2.36 -10.49 4.03
CA ARG A 53 -3.81 -10.31 3.85
C ARG A 53 -4.36 -9.23 4.77
N LEU A 54 -3.93 -9.21 6.03
CA LEU A 54 -4.31 -8.16 6.99
C LEU A 54 -3.84 -6.77 6.56
N VAL A 55 -2.58 -6.68 6.16
CA VAL A 55 -1.98 -5.45 5.64
C VAL A 55 -2.72 -4.95 4.40
N PHE A 56 -3.03 -5.86 3.47
CA PHE A 56 -3.67 -5.55 2.20
C PHE A 56 -5.07 -4.97 2.38
N LEU A 57 -5.82 -5.38 3.41
CA LEU A 57 -7.12 -4.78 3.74
C LEU A 57 -7.00 -3.26 3.98
N PHE A 58 -6.06 -2.83 4.81
CA PHE A 58 -5.84 -1.41 5.10
C PHE A 58 -5.30 -0.67 3.88
N VAL A 59 -4.37 -1.29 3.14
CA VAL A 59 -3.81 -0.73 1.91
C VAL A 59 -4.90 -0.50 0.86
N MET A 60 -5.85 -1.44 0.68
CA MET A 60 -6.96 -1.27 -0.26
C MET A 60 -7.86 -0.08 0.08
N ILE A 61 -8.13 0.17 1.37
CA ILE A 61 -8.91 1.34 1.78
C ILE A 61 -8.17 2.64 1.41
N VAL A 62 -6.87 2.71 1.68
CA VAL A 62 -6.03 3.86 1.31
C VAL A 62 -5.94 4.03 -0.21
N MET A 63 -5.86 2.93 -0.96
CA MET A 63 -5.90 2.97 -2.44
C MET A 63 -7.23 3.52 -2.96
N GLY A 64 -8.35 3.13 -2.35
CA GLY A 64 -9.68 3.69 -2.69
C GLY A 64 -9.75 5.19 -2.44
N LEU A 65 -9.20 5.68 -1.33
CA LEU A 65 -9.10 7.11 -1.04
C LEU A 65 -8.25 7.85 -2.08
N ASN A 66 -7.11 7.26 -2.49
CA ASN A 66 -6.25 7.83 -3.51
C ASN A 66 -6.94 7.91 -4.87
N GLN A 67 -7.69 6.88 -5.28
CA GLN A 67 -8.47 6.89 -6.51
C GLN A 67 -9.54 7.99 -6.52
N GLY A 68 -10.14 8.31 -5.37
CA GLY A 68 -11.05 9.44 -5.23
C GLY A 68 -10.33 10.80 -5.25
N MET A 69 -9.14 10.88 -4.68
CA MET A 69 -8.34 12.12 -4.63
C MET A 69 -7.82 12.52 -6.01
N GLN A 70 -7.32 11.58 -6.80
CA GLN A 70 -6.62 11.83 -8.06
C GLN A 70 -7.42 12.72 -9.04
N PRO A 71 -8.67 12.43 -9.42
CA PRO A 71 -9.42 13.26 -10.35
C PRO A 71 -9.70 14.65 -9.80
N ILE A 72 -9.95 14.77 -8.48
CA ILE A 72 -10.21 16.05 -7.85
C ILE A 72 -8.94 16.90 -7.83
N ALA A 73 -7.80 16.32 -7.46
CA ALA A 73 -6.51 17.01 -7.44
C ALA A 73 -6.10 17.44 -8.85
N GLY A 74 -6.12 16.53 -9.83
CA GLY A 74 -5.73 16.82 -11.21
C GLY A 74 -6.61 17.88 -11.86
N TYR A 75 -7.95 17.83 -11.71
CA TYR A 75 -8.85 18.83 -12.24
C TYR A 75 -8.60 20.22 -11.65
N ASN A 76 -8.51 20.32 -10.32
CA ASN A 76 -8.29 21.61 -9.65
C ASN A 76 -6.88 22.16 -9.90
N TYR A 77 -5.89 21.29 -10.10
CA TYR A 77 -4.53 21.70 -10.47
C TYR A 77 -4.50 22.29 -11.87
N GLY A 78 -5.12 21.64 -12.86
CA GLY A 78 -5.27 22.17 -14.22
C GLY A 78 -6.05 23.49 -14.27
N ALA A 79 -7.04 23.67 -13.40
CA ALA A 79 -7.81 24.90 -13.23
C ALA A 79 -7.08 25.98 -12.39
N LYS A 80 -5.83 25.75 -11.97
CA LYS A 80 -5.01 26.64 -11.12
C LYS A 80 -5.66 26.98 -9.77
N GLN A 81 -6.55 26.12 -9.26
CA GLN A 81 -7.23 26.29 -7.97
C GLN A 81 -6.41 25.64 -6.83
N TYR A 82 -5.20 26.09 -6.63
CA TYR A 82 -4.24 25.53 -5.66
C TYR A 82 -4.77 25.40 -4.22
N PRO A 83 -5.60 26.32 -3.68
CA PRO A 83 -6.17 26.15 -2.35
C PRO A 83 -7.07 24.90 -2.22
N ARG A 84 -7.80 24.55 -3.28
CA ARG A 84 -8.62 23.32 -3.31
C ARG A 84 -7.76 22.08 -3.41
N VAL A 85 -6.71 22.10 -4.22
CA VAL A 85 -5.72 21.01 -4.33
C VAL A 85 -5.11 20.71 -2.97
N THR A 86 -4.61 21.75 -2.28
CA THR A 86 -4.02 21.59 -0.94
C THR A 86 -5.03 21.09 0.09
N LYS A 87 -6.29 21.54 0.01
CA LYS A 87 -7.35 21.08 0.93
C LYS A 87 -7.63 19.60 0.74
N VAL A 88 -7.80 19.14 -0.50
CA VAL A 88 -8.06 17.72 -0.82
C VAL A 88 -6.87 16.86 -0.37
N LEU A 89 -5.64 17.26 -0.67
CA LEU A 89 -4.43 16.56 -0.24
C LEU A 89 -4.37 16.40 1.28
N LYS A 90 -4.57 17.49 2.03
CA LYS A 90 -4.55 17.47 3.51
C LYS A 90 -5.61 16.54 4.08
N ILE A 91 -6.85 16.59 3.56
CA ILE A 91 -7.94 15.72 4.01
C ILE A 91 -7.59 14.27 3.74
N THR A 92 -7.10 13.94 2.55
CA THR A 92 -6.75 12.57 2.17
C THR A 92 -5.60 12.03 3.02
N ILE A 93 -4.56 12.84 3.28
CA ILE A 93 -3.45 12.46 4.18
C ILE A 93 -4.00 12.17 5.59
N TYR A 94 -4.83 13.08 6.13
CA TYR A 94 -5.37 12.89 7.48
C TYR A 94 -6.19 11.61 7.60
N VAL A 95 -7.11 11.36 6.67
CA VAL A 95 -7.96 10.17 6.67
C VAL A 95 -7.14 8.90 6.46
N ALA A 96 -6.19 8.90 5.52
CA ALA A 96 -5.32 7.75 5.27
C ALA A 96 -4.43 7.43 6.48
N THR A 97 -3.84 8.46 7.11
CA THR A 97 -3.03 8.29 8.32
C THR A 97 -3.87 7.78 9.49
N LEU A 98 -5.11 8.25 9.64
CA LEU A 98 -6.03 7.75 10.66
C LEU A 98 -6.32 6.25 10.45
N ILE A 99 -6.64 5.83 9.22
CA ILE A 99 -6.93 4.44 8.88
C ILE A 99 -5.71 3.55 9.14
N THR A 100 -4.53 3.96 8.69
CA THR A 100 -3.30 3.19 8.91
C THR A 100 -2.90 3.17 10.39
N THR A 101 -3.19 4.23 11.15
CA THR A 101 -2.98 4.25 12.61
C THR A 101 -3.94 3.29 13.32
N ILE A 102 -5.19 3.17 12.87
CA ILE A 102 -6.13 2.16 13.39
C ILE A 102 -5.58 0.76 13.11
N GLY A 103 -5.06 0.51 11.90
CA GLY A 103 -4.39 -0.75 11.57
C GLY A 103 -3.17 -1.05 12.43
N PHE A 104 -2.37 -0.03 12.73
CA PHE A 104 -1.25 -0.12 13.67
C PHE A 104 -1.72 -0.50 15.07
N LEU A 105 -2.71 0.20 15.62
CA LEU A 105 -3.26 -0.07 16.94
C LEU A 105 -3.86 -1.46 17.04
N MET A 106 -4.60 -1.90 16.03
CA MET A 106 -5.16 -3.25 15.96
C MET A 106 -4.05 -4.32 15.97
N GLY A 107 -3.01 -4.15 15.16
CA GLY A 107 -1.90 -5.10 15.10
C GLY A 107 -1.00 -5.09 16.34
N MET A 108 -0.99 -4.01 17.13
CA MET A 108 -0.21 -3.93 18.36
C MET A 108 -0.99 -4.39 19.61
N LEU A 109 -2.28 -4.01 19.72
CA LEU A 109 -3.09 -4.24 20.91
C LEU A 109 -3.82 -5.58 20.90
N ILE A 110 -4.34 -5.98 19.73
CA ILE A 110 -5.15 -7.19 19.58
C ILE A 110 -4.70 -8.07 18.39
N PRO A 111 -3.40 -8.33 18.23
CA PRO A 111 -2.89 -9.07 17.07
C PRO A 111 -3.40 -10.51 17.03
N ASP A 112 -3.55 -11.15 18.20
CA ASP A 112 -4.02 -12.54 18.31
C ASP A 112 -5.44 -12.67 17.74
N LEU A 113 -6.33 -11.74 18.06
CA LEU A 113 -7.70 -11.72 17.53
C LEU A 113 -7.70 -11.49 16.01
N ALA A 114 -6.86 -10.58 15.52
CA ALA A 114 -6.77 -10.28 14.10
C ALA A 114 -6.26 -11.48 13.28
N VAL A 115 -5.29 -12.22 13.80
CA VAL A 115 -4.72 -13.41 13.16
C VAL A 115 -5.64 -14.63 13.28
N SER A 116 -6.32 -14.81 14.41
CA SER A 116 -7.19 -15.97 14.67
C SER A 116 -8.41 -16.04 13.74
N ILE A 117 -8.78 -14.95 13.07
CA ILE A 117 -9.78 -14.93 12.00
C ILE A 117 -9.35 -15.80 10.80
N PHE A 118 -8.03 -15.95 10.59
CA PHE A 118 -7.48 -16.64 9.42
C PHE A 118 -7.00 -18.06 9.71
N THR A 119 -6.66 -18.36 10.96
CA THR A 119 -6.16 -19.69 11.34
C THR A 119 -6.42 -19.98 12.81
N THR A 120 -6.63 -21.25 13.12
CA THR A 120 -6.77 -21.77 14.49
C THR A 120 -5.51 -22.53 14.97
N ASP A 121 -4.50 -22.65 14.12
CA ASP A 121 -3.22 -23.29 14.45
C ASP A 121 -2.41 -22.37 15.36
N GLU A 122 -2.16 -22.79 16.60
CA GLU A 122 -1.51 -21.98 17.64
C GLU A 122 -0.07 -21.58 17.25
N GLU A 123 0.66 -22.46 16.59
CA GLU A 123 2.04 -22.17 16.17
C GLU A 123 2.05 -21.13 15.06
N LEU A 124 1.15 -21.27 14.09
CA LEU A 124 0.99 -20.31 12.99
C LEU A 124 0.51 -18.95 13.50
N VAL A 125 -0.41 -18.90 14.48
CA VAL A 125 -0.86 -17.68 15.14
C VAL A 125 0.33 -16.98 15.80
N ARG A 126 1.14 -17.71 16.59
CA ARG A 126 2.30 -17.15 17.30
C ARG A 126 3.33 -16.51 16.37
N ILE A 127 3.62 -17.16 15.24
CA ILE A 127 4.58 -16.63 14.25
C ILE A 127 3.96 -15.43 13.52
N SER A 128 2.69 -15.53 13.13
CA SER A 128 1.97 -14.45 12.44
C SER A 128 1.85 -13.18 13.29
N VAL A 129 1.58 -13.30 14.57
CA VAL A 129 1.53 -12.18 15.53
C VAL A 129 2.85 -11.44 15.61
N LYS A 130 3.98 -12.17 15.68
CA LYS A 130 5.31 -11.56 15.66
C LYS A 130 5.56 -10.80 14.36
N GLY A 131 5.26 -11.43 13.23
CA GLY A 131 5.40 -10.81 11.91
C GLY A 131 4.51 -9.60 11.74
N LEU A 132 3.25 -9.68 12.19
CA LEU A 132 2.29 -8.57 12.12
C LEU A 132 2.79 -7.34 12.89
N ARG A 133 3.26 -7.50 14.12
CA ARG A 133 3.79 -6.39 14.94
C ARG A 133 4.95 -5.67 14.26
N ILE A 134 5.84 -6.41 13.61
CA ILE A 134 6.98 -5.82 12.89
C ILE A 134 6.49 -4.99 11.69
N VAL A 135 5.56 -5.53 10.91
CA VAL A 135 5.08 -4.88 9.68
C VAL A 135 4.24 -3.65 9.98
N VAL A 136 3.33 -3.73 10.98
CA VAL A 136 2.45 -2.58 11.31
C VAL A 136 3.18 -1.43 12.00
N MET A 137 4.39 -1.63 12.51
CA MET A 137 5.16 -0.57 13.18
C MET A 137 5.31 0.70 12.34
N PHE A 138 5.42 0.56 11.02
CA PHE A 138 5.56 1.68 10.09
C PHE A 138 4.25 2.12 9.43
N PHE A 139 3.11 1.51 9.77
CA PHE A 139 1.82 1.81 9.15
C PHE A 139 1.43 3.28 9.16
N PRO A 140 1.59 4.05 10.26
CA PRO A 140 1.23 5.46 10.25
C PRO A 140 1.98 6.27 9.19
N ILE A 141 3.24 5.91 8.92
CA ILE A 141 4.08 6.55 7.91
C ILE A 141 3.68 6.10 6.50
N VAL A 142 3.29 4.84 6.33
CA VAL A 142 2.88 4.27 5.05
C VAL A 142 1.64 4.99 4.49
N GLY A 143 0.66 5.32 5.34
CA GLY A 143 -0.52 6.07 4.92
C GLY A 143 -0.18 7.43 4.31
N PHE A 144 0.69 8.19 4.97
CA PHE A 144 1.19 9.47 4.46
C PHE A 144 1.96 9.29 3.14
N GLN A 145 2.89 8.34 3.09
CA GLN A 145 3.74 8.09 1.93
C GLN A 145 2.91 7.69 0.70
N MET A 146 1.93 6.80 0.86
CA MET A 146 1.07 6.36 -0.25
C MET A 146 0.26 7.51 -0.85
N VAL A 147 -0.33 8.38 -0.02
CA VAL A 147 -1.10 9.52 -0.49
C VAL A 147 -0.21 10.52 -1.21
N THR A 148 0.96 10.83 -0.65
CA THR A 148 1.90 11.79 -1.23
C THR A 148 2.40 11.31 -2.60
N SER A 149 2.80 10.04 -2.72
CA SER A 149 3.25 9.46 -3.99
C SER A 149 2.16 9.50 -5.07
N ASN A 150 0.92 9.13 -4.71
CA ASN A 150 -0.20 9.17 -5.66
C ASN A 150 -0.61 10.60 -6.03
N PHE A 151 -0.43 11.55 -5.12
CA PHE A 151 -0.70 12.96 -5.40
C PHE A 151 0.24 13.51 -6.47
N PHE A 152 1.56 13.30 -6.35
CA PHE A 152 2.52 13.72 -7.37
C PHE A 152 2.23 13.07 -8.73
N GLN A 153 1.89 11.80 -8.75
CA GLN A 153 1.43 11.13 -9.97
C GLN A 153 0.19 11.81 -10.61
N SER A 154 -0.73 12.34 -9.80
CA SER A 154 -1.97 12.94 -10.29
C SER A 154 -1.80 14.32 -10.91
N ILE A 155 -0.76 15.06 -10.53
CA ILE A 155 -0.44 16.39 -11.05
C ILE A 155 0.61 16.35 -12.17
N GLY A 156 1.17 15.17 -12.48
CA GLY A 156 2.10 14.96 -13.59
C GLY A 156 3.55 15.35 -13.30
N ASP A 157 3.95 15.28 -12.02
CA ASP A 157 5.32 15.51 -11.55
C ASP A 157 6.04 14.19 -11.24
#